data_6ae0688a1b5e320df39da3324ad1011a
#
_entry.id   6ae0688a1b5e320df39da3324ad1011a
#
_cell.length_a   1.000
_cell.length_b   1.000
_cell.length_c   1.000
_cell.angle_alpha   90.00
_cell.angle_beta   90.00
_cell.angle_gamma   90.00
#
_symmetry.space_group_name_H-M   'P 1'
#
loop_
_entity.id
_entity.type
_entity.pdbx_description
1 polymer ?
#
loop_
_entity_poly.entity_id
_entity_poly.type
_entity_poly.pdbx_seq_one_letter_code
_entity_poly.pdbx_strand_id
1 'polypeptide(L)'
;MKIKFLGTSAGWPLPRLGCNCKICTSNDPKDKRTRTQVLVNDSILLDAGPDTYQHLLDLKSVSKLKAILVSHEHLDHILGFWDITHIYNLTGTLNVYVTLPVLNGIRKIIRTHGKNLKINIVKPNQGFLIDNVKAEYFPVIHGKTPTYGVKIKENFTLQSKNHP
;
A
#
# COMPACT_ATOMS: atom_id res chain seq x y z
N MET A 1 10.12 11.18 -9.16
CA MET A 1 9.25 10.34 -8.29
C MET A 1 8.28 11.22 -7.51
N LYS A 2 6.98 10.93 -7.59
CA LYS A 2 5.92 11.62 -6.84
C LYS A 2 5.47 10.71 -5.68
N ILE A 3 5.42 11.24 -4.48
CA ILE A 3 4.93 10.52 -3.29
C ILE A 3 3.73 11.29 -2.74
N LYS A 4 2.61 10.61 -2.55
CA LYS A 4 1.40 11.15 -1.93
C LYS A 4 1.06 10.35 -0.69
N PHE A 5 1.02 11.00 0.47
CA PHE A 5 0.48 10.41 1.69
C PHE A 5 -1.05 10.50 1.63
N LEU A 6 -1.71 9.34 1.62
CA LEU A 6 -3.17 9.25 1.61
C LEU A 6 -3.74 9.26 3.01
N GLY A 7 -3.01 8.69 3.97
CA GLY A 7 -3.29 8.72 5.39
C GLY A 7 -2.01 8.82 6.20
N THR A 8 -2.08 9.45 7.36
CA THR A 8 -0.90 9.80 8.19
C THR A 8 -1.06 9.46 9.67
N SER A 9 -2.11 8.71 10.05
CA SER A 9 -2.25 8.15 11.39
C SER A 9 -1.54 6.81 11.49
N ALA A 10 -1.40 6.27 12.70
CA ALA A 10 -0.94 4.90 12.94
C ALA A 10 -2.07 3.88 12.67
N GLY A 11 -2.04 2.70 13.31
CA GLY A 11 -3.08 1.67 13.19
C GLY A 11 -4.50 2.12 13.62
N TRP A 12 -4.60 3.23 14.34
CA TRP A 12 -5.86 3.86 14.74
C TRP A 12 -6.00 5.23 14.06
N PRO A 13 -7.15 5.51 13.41
CA PRO A 13 -7.38 6.82 12.81
C PRO A 13 -7.61 7.89 13.89
N LEU A 14 -7.58 9.14 13.50
CA LEU A 14 -7.96 10.27 14.33
C LEU A 14 -9.24 10.92 13.76
N PRO A 15 -10.22 11.28 14.62
CA PRO A 15 -10.28 11.08 16.07
C PRO A 15 -10.43 9.59 16.45
N ARG A 16 -9.94 9.22 17.64
CA ARG A 16 -10.13 7.88 18.19
C ARG A 16 -11.50 7.76 18.84
N LEU A 17 -12.13 6.62 18.68
CA LEU A 17 -13.42 6.33 19.32
C LEU A 17 -13.31 6.45 20.86
N GLY A 18 -14.21 7.20 21.46
CA GLY A 18 -14.27 7.41 22.91
C GLY A 18 -13.17 8.31 23.49
N CYS A 19 -12.33 8.93 22.66
CA CYS A 19 -11.27 9.82 23.13
C CYS A 19 -11.71 11.29 23.14
N ASN A 20 -11.62 11.93 24.30
CA ASN A 20 -12.01 13.33 24.52
C ASN A 20 -10.79 14.29 24.63
N CYS A 21 -9.61 13.89 24.14
CA CYS A 21 -8.44 14.78 24.16
C CYS A 21 -8.59 15.92 23.15
N LYS A 22 -7.79 16.97 23.31
CA LYS A 22 -7.80 18.18 22.47
C LYS A 22 -7.76 17.88 20.96
N ILE A 23 -6.99 16.88 20.53
CA ILE A 23 -6.87 16.51 19.11
C ILE A 23 -8.13 15.78 18.63
N CYS A 24 -8.66 14.82 19.42
CA CYS A 24 -9.84 14.05 19.02
C CYS A 24 -11.14 14.87 19.02
N THR A 25 -11.19 15.95 19.80
CA THR A 25 -12.35 16.87 19.86
C THR A 25 -12.15 18.12 18.98
N SER A 26 -11.01 18.25 18.31
CA SER A 26 -10.71 19.37 17.44
C SER A 26 -11.61 19.41 16.20
N ASN A 27 -11.97 20.62 15.77
CA ASN A 27 -12.64 20.88 14.50
C ASN A 27 -11.66 21.14 13.35
N ASP A 28 -10.35 21.21 13.61
CA ASP A 28 -9.34 21.41 12.56
C ASP A 28 -9.30 20.16 11.65
N PRO A 29 -9.48 20.30 10.33
CA PRO A 29 -9.34 19.20 9.37
C PRO A 29 -8.00 18.48 9.45
N LYS A 30 -6.91 19.15 9.87
CA LYS A 30 -5.58 18.54 10.04
C LYS A 30 -5.53 17.49 11.14
N ASP A 31 -6.46 17.55 12.10
CA ASP A 31 -6.60 16.58 13.17
C ASP A 31 -7.48 15.35 12.78
N LYS A 32 -8.04 15.37 11.58
CA LYS A 32 -8.76 14.21 11.00
C LYS A 32 -7.79 13.43 10.13
N ARG A 33 -7.32 12.27 10.61
CA ARG A 33 -6.30 11.47 9.93
C ARG A 33 -6.73 10.01 9.80
N THR A 34 -6.77 9.53 8.59
CA THR A 34 -6.92 8.12 8.28
C THR A 34 -5.62 7.36 8.53
N ARG A 35 -5.68 6.02 8.58
CA ARG A 35 -4.51 5.15 8.78
C ARG A 35 -3.48 5.35 7.70
N THR A 36 -2.22 5.06 8.02
CA THR A 36 -1.11 5.28 7.10
C THR A 36 -1.29 4.53 5.78
N GLN A 37 -1.15 5.25 4.70
CA GLN A 37 -1.10 4.70 3.34
C GLN A 37 -0.37 5.66 2.42
N VAL A 38 0.44 5.13 1.51
CA VAL A 38 1.24 5.95 0.59
C VAL A 38 1.02 5.51 -0.85
N LEU A 39 0.90 6.47 -1.75
CA LEU A 39 0.80 6.26 -3.19
C LEU A 39 2.04 6.84 -3.88
N VAL A 40 2.70 6.03 -4.69
CA VAL A 40 3.89 6.40 -5.45
C VAL A 40 3.55 6.44 -6.94
N ASN A 41 3.93 7.54 -7.61
CA ASN A 41 3.71 7.79 -9.04
C ASN A 41 2.28 7.52 -9.52
N ASP A 42 1.28 7.78 -8.67
CA ASP A 42 -0.14 7.52 -8.90
C ASP A 42 -0.47 6.06 -9.30
N SER A 43 0.46 5.12 -9.12
CA SER A 43 0.35 3.74 -9.63
C SER A 43 0.77 2.63 -8.68
N ILE A 44 1.53 2.93 -7.63
CA ILE A 44 1.99 1.92 -6.66
C ILE A 44 1.51 2.33 -5.27
N LEU A 45 0.72 1.46 -4.65
CA LEU A 45 0.18 1.65 -3.32
C LEU A 45 1.05 0.89 -2.29
N LEU A 46 1.41 1.53 -1.19
CA LEU A 46 2.02 0.87 -0.04
C LEU A 46 0.93 0.54 0.96
N ASP A 47 0.72 -0.75 1.20
CA ASP A 47 -0.33 -1.35 2.00
C ASP A 47 -1.76 -1.07 1.50
N ALA A 48 -2.72 -1.82 2.05
CA ALA A 48 -4.14 -1.70 1.75
C ALA A 48 -4.98 -1.90 3.03
N GLY A 49 -4.93 -0.91 3.90
CA GLY A 49 -5.69 -0.89 5.16
C GLY A 49 -7.18 -0.58 4.96
N PRO A 50 -7.98 -0.51 6.04
CA PRO A 50 -9.44 -0.31 5.99
C PRO A 50 -9.86 0.99 5.30
N ASP A 51 -9.02 2.03 5.34
CA ASP A 51 -9.34 3.33 4.75
C ASP A 51 -9.05 3.39 3.24
N THR A 52 -8.59 2.28 2.64
CA THR A 52 -8.20 2.21 1.22
C THR A 52 -9.35 2.58 0.29
N TYR A 53 -10.57 2.13 0.57
CA TYR A 53 -11.74 2.50 -0.22
C TYR A 53 -11.90 4.03 -0.33
N GLN A 54 -11.89 4.72 0.81
CA GLN A 54 -12.02 6.18 0.84
C GLN A 54 -10.84 6.86 0.12
N HIS A 55 -9.63 6.40 0.35
CA HIS A 55 -8.43 6.93 -0.29
C HIS A 55 -8.48 6.79 -1.83
N LEU A 56 -9.04 5.68 -2.32
CA LEU A 56 -9.15 5.43 -3.76
C LEU A 56 -10.30 6.20 -4.40
N LEU A 57 -11.37 6.50 -3.67
CA LEU A 57 -12.44 7.38 -4.17
C LEU A 57 -11.91 8.78 -4.53
N ASP A 58 -10.98 9.29 -3.74
CA ASP A 58 -10.35 10.60 -3.96
C ASP A 58 -9.36 10.60 -5.12
N LEU A 59 -9.02 9.42 -5.64
CA LEU A 59 -8.16 9.29 -6.81
C LEU A 59 -8.98 9.36 -8.10
N LYS A 60 -8.74 10.39 -8.92
CA LYS A 60 -9.43 10.59 -10.21
C LYS A 60 -9.28 9.42 -11.21
N SER A 61 -8.39 8.46 -10.93
CA SER A 61 -8.14 7.32 -11.82
C SER A 61 -7.55 6.13 -11.07
N VAL A 62 -8.42 5.31 -10.51
CA VAL A 62 -8.07 4.00 -9.93
C VAL A 62 -7.45 3.06 -10.98
N SER A 63 -7.82 3.24 -12.26
CA SER A 63 -7.28 2.45 -13.38
C SER A 63 -5.76 2.61 -13.58
N LYS A 64 -5.14 3.64 -12.99
CA LYS A 64 -3.69 3.80 -13.02
C LYS A 64 -2.95 2.93 -12.00
N LEU A 65 -3.65 2.38 -11.02
CA LEU A 65 -3.03 1.55 -9.99
C LEU A 65 -2.56 0.24 -10.62
N LYS A 66 -1.29 -0.07 -10.50
CA LYS A 66 -0.62 -1.23 -11.11
C LYS A 66 -0.13 -2.22 -10.08
N ALA A 67 0.18 -1.75 -8.89
CA ALA A 67 0.76 -2.59 -7.85
C ALA A 67 0.37 -2.16 -6.43
N ILE A 68 0.33 -3.16 -5.54
CA ILE A 68 0.33 -2.97 -4.09
C ILE A 68 1.57 -3.67 -3.53
N LEU A 69 2.29 -2.99 -2.65
CA LEU A 69 3.39 -3.54 -1.88
C LEU A 69 2.92 -3.70 -0.44
N VAL A 70 2.93 -4.93 0.09
CA VAL A 70 2.43 -5.23 1.43
C VAL A 70 3.57 -5.35 2.40
N SER A 71 3.58 -4.51 3.44
CA SER A 71 4.64 -4.46 4.45
C SER A 71 4.54 -5.59 5.47
N HIS A 72 3.35 -5.88 6.00
CA HIS A 72 3.07 -6.92 6.98
C HIS A 72 1.57 -7.25 7.08
N GLU A 73 1.22 -8.22 7.93
CA GLU A 73 -0.10 -8.86 7.99
C GLU A 73 -1.12 -8.20 8.94
N HIS A 74 -0.78 -7.10 9.61
CA HIS A 74 -1.74 -6.47 10.52
C HIS A 74 -2.94 -5.92 9.76
N LEU A 75 -4.12 -5.97 10.41
CA LEU A 75 -5.39 -5.65 9.77
C LEU A 75 -5.48 -4.22 9.24
N ASP A 76 -4.84 -3.28 9.92
CA ASP A 76 -4.74 -1.89 9.50
C ASP A 76 -3.93 -1.69 8.22
N HIS A 77 -3.22 -2.74 7.74
CA HIS A 77 -2.46 -2.75 6.49
C HIS A 77 -3.07 -3.62 5.39
N ILE A 78 -4.04 -4.50 5.71
CA ILE A 78 -4.52 -5.50 4.73
C ILE A 78 -6.05 -5.56 4.56
N LEU A 79 -6.88 -5.01 5.45
CA LEU A 79 -8.33 -5.16 5.35
C LEU A 79 -8.94 -4.52 4.09
N GLY A 80 -8.31 -3.51 3.51
CA GLY A 80 -8.75 -2.90 2.26
C GLY A 80 -8.61 -3.79 1.02
N PHE A 81 -7.97 -4.96 1.13
CA PHE A 81 -7.96 -5.94 0.03
C PHE A 81 -9.37 -6.40 -0.34
N TRP A 82 -10.32 -6.37 0.58
CA TRP A 82 -11.72 -6.67 0.29
C TRP A 82 -12.27 -5.72 -0.78
N ASP A 83 -12.10 -4.41 -0.61
CA ASP A 83 -12.60 -3.42 -1.54
C ASP A 83 -11.84 -3.46 -2.87
N ILE A 84 -10.52 -3.64 -2.81
CA ILE A 84 -9.66 -3.73 -4.00
C ILE A 84 -10.06 -4.90 -4.89
N THR A 85 -10.42 -6.06 -4.33
CA THR A 85 -10.84 -7.20 -5.14
C THR A 85 -12.11 -6.90 -5.95
N HIS A 86 -13.02 -6.11 -5.40
CA HIS A 86 -14.22 -5.66 -6.13
C HIS A 86 -13.89 -4.70 -7.25
N ILE A 87 -13.01 -3.74 -7.02
CA ILE A 87 -12.59 -2.74 -8.03
C ILE A 87 -11.96 -3.45 -9.23
N TYR A 88 -11.04 -4.39 -8.98
CA TYR A 88 -10.31 -5.06 -10.05
C TYR A 88 -11.08 -6.15 -10.78
N ASN A 89 -12.18 -6.62 -10.23
CA ASN A 89 -13.15 -7.38 -11.00
C ASN A 89 -13.72 -6.59 -12.19
N LEU A 90 -13.67 -5.26 -12.11
CA LEU A 90 -14.17 -4.35 -13.15
C LEU A 90 -13.06 -3.81 -14.07
N THR A 91 -11.80 -3.75 -13.63
CA THR A 91 -10.73 -3.01 -14.30
C THR A 91 -9.52 -3.84 -14.76
N GLY A 92 -9.42 -5.13 -14.39
CA GLY A 92 -8.33 -6.03 -14.80
C GLY A 92 -7.45 -6.53 -13.65
N THR A 93 -6.21 -6.97 -13.95
CA THR A 93 -5.31 -7.61 -12.99
C THR A 93 -4.44 -6.61 -12.25
N LEU A 94 -4.40 -6.69 -10.91
CA LEU A 94 -3.52 -5.91 -10.04
C LEU A 94 -2.38 -6.79 -9.49
N ASN A 95 -1.15 -6.31 -9.57
CA ASN A 95 -0.02 -7.00 -8.97
C ASN A 95 0.08 -6.71 -7.47
N VAL A 96 0.23 -7.76 -6.67
CA VAL A 96 0.50 -7.65 -5.23
C VAL A 96 1.89 -8.22 -4.96
N TYR A 97 2.78 -7.39 -4.44
CA TYR A 97 4.13 -7.79 -4.07
C TYR A 97 4.18 -8.01 -2.55
N VAL A 98 4.69 -9.14 -2.15
CA VAL A 98 4.69 -9.55 -0.74
C VAL A 98 5.81 -10.56 -0.47
N THR A 99 6.38 -10.57 0.74
CA THR A 99 7.30 -11.63 1.14
C THR A 99 6.54 -12.89 1.56
N LEU A 100 7.17 -14.05 1.44
CA LEU A 100 6.51 -15.33 1.78
C LEU A 100 6.01 -15.39 3.25
N PRO A 101 6.77 -14.93 4.28
CA PRO A 101 6.26 -14.91 5.64
C PRO A 101 4.99 -14.07 5.83
N VAL A 102 4.95 -12.88 5.23
CA VAL A 102 3.77 -11.99 5.29
C VAL A 102 2.59 -12.61 4.55
N LEU A 103 2.80 -13.21 3.37
CA LEU A 103 1.74 -13.88 2.63
C LEU A 103 1.12 -15.04 3.44
N ASN A 104 1.95 -15.81 4.14
CA ASN A 104 1.47 -16.90 4.99
C ASN A 104 0.62 -16.39 6.17
N GLY A 105 0.97 -15.24 6.73
CA GLY A 105 0.15 -14.57 7.75
C GLY A 105 -1.18 -14.08 7.19
N ILE A 106 -1.16 -13.37 6.05
CA ILE A 106 -2.38 -12.88 5.37
C ILE A 106 -3.34 -14.01 5.07
N ARG A 107 -2.86 -15.16 4.57
CA ARG A 107 -3.71 -16.34 4.26
C ARG A 107 -4.45 -16.93 5.46
N LYS A 108 -3.96 -16.72 6.68
CA LYS A 108 -4.67 -17.12 7.91
C LYS A 108 -5.88 -16.23 8.20
N ILE A 109 -5.86 -15.00 7.73
CA ILE A 109 -6.86 -13.96 8.00
C ILE A 109 -7.82 -13.83 6.81
N ILE A 110 -7.29 -13.70 5.61
CA ILE A 110 -8.05 -13.53 4.37
C ILE A 110 -7.94 -14.81 3.55
N ARG A 111 -9.01 -15.60 3.53
CA ARG A 111 -9.03 -16.91 2.84
C ARG A 111 -9.30 -16.83 1.34
N THR A 112 -9.92 -15.75 0.89
CA THR A 112 -10.25 -15.53 -0.53
C THR A 112 -9.51 -14.33 -1.07
N HIS A 113 -8.78 -14.54 -2.16
CA HIS A 113 -8.28 -13.42 -2.95
C HIS A 113 -9.05 -13.36 -4.25
N GLY A 114 -9.39 -12.17 -4.69
CA GLY A 114 -10.06 -11.99 -5.97
C GLY A 114 -9.21 -12.60 -7.10
N LYS A 115 -9.88 -13.21 -8.08
CA LYS A 115 -9.23 -13.83 -9.25
C LYS A 115 -8.29 -12.88 -10.01
N ASN A 116 -8.46 -11.58 -9.78
CA ASN A 116 -7.71 -10.52 -10.47
C ASN A 116 -6.51 -9.98 -9.70
N LEU A 117 -6.14 -10.59 -8.57
CA LEU A 117 -4.90 -10.27 -7.85
C LEU A 117 -3.79 -11.24 -8.25
N LYS A 118 -2.74 -10.73 -8.88
CA LYS A 118 -1.53 -11.50 -9.19
C LYS A 118 -0.54 -11.35 -8.05
N ILE A 119 -0.34 -12.42 -7.28
CA ILE A 119 0.60 -12.46 -6.16
C ILE A 119 2.01 -12.68 -6.67
N ASN A 120 2.90 -11.74 -6.39
CA ASN A 120 4.33 -11.79 -6.69
C ASN A 120 5.10 -11.94 -5.37
N ILE A 121 5.65 -13.13 -5.13
CA ILE A 121 6.47 -13.38 -3.94
C ILE A 121 7.87 -12.83 -4.18
N VAL A 122 8.31 -11.92 -3.31
CA VAL A 122 9.62 -11.29 -3.39
C VAL A 122 10.49 -11.69 -2.20
N LYS A 123 11.81 -11.69 -2.41
CA LYS A 123 12.78 -11.98 -1.34
C LYS A 123 13.27 -10.65 -0.73
N PRO A 124 13.42 -10.57 0.61
CA PRO A 124 14.04 -9.41 1.25
C PRO A 124 15.45 -9.16 0.72
N ASN A 125 15.86 -7.91 0.71
CA ASN A 125 17.17 -7.42 0.24
C ASN A 125 17.48 -7.76 -1.24
N GLN A 126 16.44 -8.10 -2.02
CA GLN A 126 16.54 -8.26 -3.47
C GLN A 126 15.62 -7.23 -4.15
N GLY A 127 16.23 -6.45 -5.04
CA GLY A 127 15.49 -5.46 -5.82
C GLY A 127 14.66 -6.11 -6.92
N PHE A 128 13.47 -5.56 -7.17
CA PHE A 128 12.60 -5.92 -8.28
C PHE A 128 12.06 -4.65 -8.96
N LEU A 129 11.52 -4.78 -10.16
CA LEU A 129 11.02 -3.67 -10.95
C LEU A 129 9.49 -3.68 -11.01
N ILE A 130 8.91 -2.51 -10.90
CA ILE A 130 7.52 -2.21 -11.21
C ILE A 130 7.56 -1.04 -12.18
N ASP A 131 7.37 -1.30 -13.47
CA ASP A 131 7.64 -0.35 -14.55
C ASP A 131 9.06 0.26 -14.43
N ASN A 132 9.16 1.59 -14.27
CA ASN A 132 10.41 2.32 -14.08
C ASN A 132 10.81 2.52 -12.61
N VAL A 133 10.12 1.88 -11.67
CA VAL A 133 10.39 1.98 -10.24
C VAL A 133 11.07 0.70 -9.75
N LYS A 134 12.26 0.84 -9.18
CA LYS A 134 12.93 -0.26 -8.46
C LYS A 134 12.48 -0.24 -7.00
N ALA A 135 11.97 -1.37 -6.53
CA ALA A 135 11.58 -1.58 -5.14
C ALA A 135 12.43 -2.68 -4.49
N GLU A 136 12.62 -2.59 -3.19
CA GLU A 136 13.36 -3.57 -2.38
C GLU A 136 12.77 -3.61 -0.98
N TYR A 137 12.44 -4.81 -0.50
CA TYR A 137 12.02 -5.01 0.89
C TYR A 137 13.24 -5.20 1.78
N PHE A 138 13.22 -4.61 2.97
CA PHE A 138 14.21 -4.84 4.02
C PHE A 138 13.51 -5.14 5.35
N PRO A 139 14.04 -6.08 6.18
CA PRO A 139 13.41 -6.43 7.44
C PRO A 139 13.41 -5.25 8.42
N VAL A 140 12.32 -5.10 9.18
CA VAL A 140 12.20 -4.15 10.29
C VAL A 140 11.66 -4.87 11.53
N ILE A 141 12.03 -4.39 12.72
CA ILE A 141 11.55 -4.97 13.98
C ILE A 141 10.16 -4.45 14.29
N HIS A 142 9.21 -5.37 14.43
CA HIS A 142 7.82 -5.07 14.80
C HIS A 142 7.23 -6.21 15.67
N GLY A 143 7.71 -6.28 16.89
CA GLY A 143 7.38 -7.38 17.80
C GLY A 143 7.79 -8.74 17.21
N LYS A 144 6.84 -9.68 17.13
CA LYS A 144 7.04 -11.02 16.54
C LYS A 144 6.49 -11.13 15.11
N THR A 145 5.93 -10.06 14.58
CA THR A 145 5.29 -10.06 13.25
C THR A 145 6.34 -9.81 12.17
N PRO A 146 6.47 -10.70 11.17
CA PRO A 146 7.32 -10.46 10.01
C PRO A 146 6.92 -9.16 9.31
N THR A 147 7.79 -8.16 9.35
CA THR A 147 7.51 -6.81 8.85
C THR A 147 8.67 -6.31 8.02
N TYR A 148 8.34 -5.59 6.96
CA TYR A 148 9.34 -5.08 6.02
C TYR A 148 9.08 -3.62 5.69
N GLY A 149 10.16 -2.83 5.71
CA GLY A 149 10.19 -1.53 5.06
C GLY A 149 10.38 -1.70 3.55
N VAL A 150 10.01 -0.69 2.78
CA VAL A 150 10.18 -0.69 1.33
C VAL A 150 11.06 0.48 0.92
N LYS A 151 12.18 0.17 0.26
CA LYS A 151 13.05 1.13 -0.38
C LYS A 151 12.63 1.27 -1.84
N ILE A 152 12.39 2.50 -2.28
CA ILE A 152 11.90 2.80 -3.62
C ILE A 152 12.86 3.77 -4.31
N LYS A 153 13.24 3.46 -5.54
CA LYS A 153 14.06 4.31 -6.39
C LYS A 153 13.46 4.37 -7.79
N GLU A 154 13.48 5.54 -8.40
CA GLU A 154 13.15 5.69 -9.80
C GLU A 154 14.36 5.30 -10.66
N ASN A 155 14.15 4.40 -11.62
CA ASN A 155 15.17 4.05 -12.62
C ASN A 155 15.09 5.07 -13.76
N PHE A 156 16.05 5.96 -13.84
CA PHE A 156 16.22 6.80 -15.01
C PHE A 156 16.95 5.98 -16.09
N THR A 157 16.21 5.45 -17.04
CA THR A 157 16.81 5.01 -18.29
C THR A 157 17.16 6.28 -19.06
N LEU A 158 18.44 6.61 -19.19
CA LEU A 158 18.90 7.62 -20.13
C LEU A 158 18.51 7.12 -21.52
N GLN A 159 17.41 7.63 -22.07
CA GLN A 159 17.17 7.50 -23.50
C GLN A 159 18.29 8.28 -24.18
N SER A 160 19.24 7.57 -24.78
CA SER A 160 20.15 8.19 -25.74
C SER A 160 19.28 8.80 -26.85
N LYS A 161 19.17 10.13 -26.87
CA LYS A 161 18.63 10.83 -28.01
C LYS A 161 19.65 10.62 -29.13
N ASN A 162 19.43 9.57 -29.91
CA ASN A 162 20.05 9.52 -31.25
C ASN A 162 19.36 10.61 -32.04
N HIS A 163 20.02 11.77 -32.15
CA HIS A 163 19.70 12.71 -33.19
C HIS A 163 20.21 12.14 -34.50
N PRO A 164 19.42 12.16 -35.58
CA PRO A 164 19.85 11.82 -36.92
C PRO A 164 20.87 12.84 -37.45
#